data_bad5e69e2815dae96c2269c8690b4457
#
_entry.id   bad5e69e2815dae96c2269c8690b4457
#
_cell.length_a   1.000
_cell.length_b   1.000
_cell.length_c   1.000
_cell.angle_alpha   90.00
_cell.angle_beta   90.00
_cell.angle_gamma   90.00
#
_symmetry.space_group_name_H-M   'P 1'
#
loop_
_entity.id
_entity.type
_entity.pdbx_description
1 polymer ?
#
loop_
_entity_poly.entity_id
_entity_poly.type
_entity_poly.pdbx_seq_one_letter_code
_entity_poly.pdbx_strand_id
1 'polypeptide(L)'
;MGLIFKIVMLFLFCGFLHSQQDSLTTNEYITTFPNKISTRISLVNTSNSFIINDVANNAKYELKPNVREYLGFSVLFRSIEIDYGFSPKFFNANKDNDNSRLFNLNIRTFLGQWMQTIDLYNQKGFYFSSNNQRVNLSGVKTFKIGGSTSYIFNKNFSFRAIGFQNEWQTKSAGSFVPSIYYYYTKYHLTLEDIDEKASSFDIAVGPSYYYNFCLTKNFLFSLGAHAGVGLNHSSNLGEGDFTSILYDFSGRAVVGYNSDTFFAGINSNIILLEHKIDASTVQDDTIPFLEFYIGYRFNAPKKWIKLADDFNKKYGL
;
A
#
# COMPACT_ATOMS: atom_id res chain seq x y z
N MET A 1 -7.25 -23.42 0.50
CA MET A 1 -6.70 -22.63 1.63
C MET A 1 -5.33 -23.07 2.12
N GLY A 2 -5.00 -24.37 2.18
CA GLY A 2 -3.69 -24.85 2.69
C GLY A 2 -2.48 -24.59 1.78
N LEU A 3 -2.62 -24.53 0.48
CA LEU A 3 -1.51 -24.35 -0.46
C LEU A 3 -1.04 -22.90 -0.52
N ILE A 4 -1.97 -21.94 -0.56
CA ILE A 4 -1.66 -20.49 -0.57
C ILE A 4 -0.97 -20.07 0.71
N PHE A 5 -1.42 -20.60 1.86
CA PHE A 5 -0.78 -20.34 3.16
C PHE A 5 0.65 -20.91 3.23
N LYS A 6 0.90 -22.09 2.62
CA LYS A 6 2.25 -22.68 2.53
C LYS A 6 3.16 -21.89 1.59
N ILE A 7 2.65 -21.34 0.49
CA ILE A 7 3.42 -20.50 -0.46
C ILE A 7 3.79 -19.17 0.20
N VAL A 8 2.87 -18.51 0.90
CA VAL A 8 3.14 -17.27 1.65
C VAL A 8 4.16 -17.53 2.78
N MET A 9 4.05 -18.65 3.48
CA MET A 9 5.04 -19.06 4.48
C MET A 9 6.42 -19.36 3.87
N LEU A 10 6.49 -19.93 2.65
CA LEU A 10 7.75 -20.23 1.98
C LEU A 10 8.46 -18.92 1.55
N PHE A 11 7.73 -17.92 1.07
CA PHE A 11 8.28 -16.61 0.74
C PHE A 11 8.76 -15.82 1.98
N LEU A 12 8.08 -15.95 3.10
CA LEU A 12 8.53 -15.39 4.38
C LEU A 12 9.84 -16.04 4.87
N PHE A 13 10.09 -17.32 4.55
CA PHE A 13 11.29 -18.05 4.98
C PHE A 13 12.51 -17.83 4.08
N CYS A 14 12.34 -17.57 2.78
CA CYS A 14 13.46 -17.32 1.87
C CYS A 14 14.20 -15.99 2.12
N GLY A 15 13.56 -15.01 2.79
CA GLY A 15 14.18 -13.73 3.16
C GLY A 15 15.22 -13.82 4.29
N PHE A 16 15.35 -14.96 4.98
CA PHE A 16 16.19 -15.08 6.18
C PHE A 16 17.65 -15.51 5.92
N LEU A 17 18.07 -15.73 4.67
CA LEU A 17 19.32 -16.44 4.45
C LEU A 17 20.58 -15.58 4.23
N HIS A 18 20.52 -14.27 4.14
CA HIS A 18 21.73 -13.42 4.06
C HIS A 18 21.53 -12.03 4.69
N SER A 19 21.49 -11.97 6.01
CA SER A 19 21.69 -10.71 6.72
C SER A 19 23.17 -10.52 7.02
N GLN A 20 23.85 -9.66 6.29
CA GLN A 20 25.16 -9.18 6.68
C GLN A 20 25.00 -8.28 7.90
N GLN A 21 25.80 -8.53 8.92
CA GLN A 21 25.94 -7.78 10.15
C GLN A 21 26.30 -6.32 9.84
N ASP A 22 25.33 -5.44 9.69
CA ASP A 22 25.57 -4.00 9.68
C ASP A 22 25.64 -3.53 11.14
N SER A 23 26.87 -3.34 11.62
CA SER A 23 27.15 -2.58 12.83
C SER A 23 26.45 -1.21 12.73
N LEU A 24 25.99 -0.66 13.86
CA LEU A 24 25.44 0.69 14.04
C LEU A 24 26.44 1.78 13.55
N THR A 25 26.70 1.83 12.27
CA THR A 25 27.43 2.91 11.64
C THR A 25 26.44 4.01 11.36
N THR A 26 26.62 5.17 12.00
CA THR A 26 25.98 6.42 11.62
C THR A 26 26.26 6.65 10.14
N ASN A 27 25.27 6.30 9.30
CA ASN A 27 25.37 6.59 7.88
C ASN A 27 25.24 8.12 7.72
N GLU A 28 26.24 8.74 7.09
CA GLU A 28 26.24 10.18 6.82
C GLU A 28 24.99 10.67 6.07
N TYR A 29 24.30 9.77 5.36
CA TYR A 29 23.11 10.04 4.56
C TYR A 29 21.80 9.83 5.34
N ILE A 30 21.83 9.10 6.46
CA ILE A 30 20.61 8.67 7.15
C ILE A 30 20.80 8.81 8.65
N THR A 31 19.90 9.54 9.30
CA THR A 31 19.76 9.57 10.76
C THR A 31 18.66 8.59 11.17
N THR A 32 18.92 7.74 12.16
CA THR A 32 17.97 6.77 12.68
C THR A 32 17.49 7.13 14.08
N PHE A 33 16.28 6.72 14.44
CA PHE A 33 15.69 6.91 15.77
C PHE A 33 15.38 5.56 16.46
N PRO A 34 16.42 4.72 16.72
CA PRO A 34 16.20 3.33 17.11
C PRO A 34 15.53 3.12 18.46
N ASN A 35 15.63 4.13 19.36
CA ASN A 35 15.06 4.07 20.71
C ASN A 35 13.75 4.87 20.82
N LYS A 36 13.18 5.31 19.70
CA LYS A 36 11.92 6.04 19.66
C LYS A 36 10.83 5.22 18.95
N ILE A 37 9.61 5.37 19.43
CA ILE A 37 8.40 4.94 18.75
C ILE A 37 7.90 6.15 17.98
N SER A 38 7.68 6.00 16.68
CA SER A 38 7.02 7.00 15.85
C SER A 38 5.54 6.69 15.77
N THR A 39 4.70 7.66 16.06
CA THR A 39 3.24 7.57 15.86
C THR A 39 2.77 8.64 14.91
N ARG A 40 1.75 8.34 14.15
CA ARG A 40 1.20 9.23 13.14
C ARG A 40 -0.32 9.16 13.14
N ILE A 41 -0.94 10.32 12.97
CA ILE A 41 -2.36 10.46 12.65
C ILE A 41 -2.43 11.05 11.25
N SER A 42 -3.30 10.52 10.42
CA SER A 42 -3.45 10.97 9.04
C SER A 42 -4.92 11.11 8.63
N LEU A 43 -5.15 12.07 7.73
CA LEU A 43 -6.37 12.18 6.95
C LEU A 43 -6.05 11.70 5.54
N VAL A 44 -6.74 10.68 5.09
CA VAL A 44 -6.48 10.03 3.81
C VAL A 44 -7.69 10.13 2.92
N ASN A 45 -7.47 10.52 1.66
CA ASN A 45 -8.42 10.39 0.57
C ASN A 45 -7.88 9.35 -0.41
N THR A 46 -8.62 8.29 -0.64
CA THR A 46 -8.27 7.23 -1.60
C THR A 46 -9.53 6.61 -2.19
N SER A 47 -9.43 6.08 -3.38
CA SER A 47 -10.50 5.32 -4.00
C SER A 47 -9.90 4.19 -4.83
N ASN A 48 -10.50 3.01 -4.82
CA ASN A 48 -10.24 2.00 -5.82
C ASN A 48 -11.40 2.02 -6.80
N SER A 49 -11.20 2.67 -7.94
CA SER A 49 -12.20 2.81 -8.99
C SER A 49 -11.89 1.81 -10.10
N PHE A 50 -12.93 1.12 -10.57
CA PHE A 50 -12.83 0.14 -11.65
C PHE A 50 -13.49 0.72 -12.90
N ILE A 51 -12.77 0.73 -14.00
CA ILE A 51 -13.30 1.06 -15.31
C ILE A 51 -13.34 -0.24 -16.12
N ILE A 52 -14.53 -0.65 -16.51
CA ILE A 52 -14.76 -1.85 -17.31
C ILE A 52 -15.07 -1.40 -18.73
N ASN A 53 -14.20 -1.71 -19.66
CA ASN A 53 -14.34 -1.40 -21.09
C ASN A 53 -14.75 -2.68 -21.83
N ASP A 54 -16.02 -2.79 -22.19
CA ASP A 54 -16.54 -3.83 -23.07
C ASP A 54 -16.32 -3.39 -24.53
N VAL A 55 -15.27 -3.91 -25.15
CA VAL A 55 -14.89 -3.54 -26.52
C VAL A 55 -15.88 -4.08 -27.55
N ALA A 56 -16.49 -5.23 -27.28
CA ALA A 56 -17.46 -5.86 -28.20
C ALA A 56 -18.74 -5.01 -28.34
N ASN A 57 -19.22 -4.43 -27.25
CA ASN A 57 -20.43 -3.63 -27.19
C ASN A 57 -20.16 -2.10 -27.20
N ASN A 58 -18.89 -1.68 -27.31
CA ASN A 58 -18.47 -0.29 -27.22
C ASN A 58 -19.04 0.41 -25.98
N ALA A 59 -19.05 -0.29 -24.85
CA ALA A 59 -19.62 0.18 -23.59
C ALA A 59 -18.53 0.39 -22.54
N LYS A 60 -18.65 1.48 -21.78
CA LYS A 60 -17.75 1.83 -20.67
C LYS A 60 -18.52 2.00 -19.39
N TYR A 61 -18.12 1.25 -18.39
CA TYR A 61 -18.72 1.26 -17.06
C TYR A 61 -17.72 1.71 -16.02
N GLU A 62 -18.08 2.68 -15.19
CA GLU A 62 -17.23 3.17 -14.12
C GLU A 62 -17.85 2.86 -12.76
N LEU A 63 -17.20 2.02 -11.99
CA LEU A 63 -17.58 1.63 -10.64
C LEU A 63 -16.69 2.36 -9.63
N LYS A 64 -17.27 3.24 -8.83
CA LYS A 64 -16.57 4.06 -7.83
C LYS A 64 -17.01 3.69 -6.41
N PRO A 65 -16.09 3.67 -5.44
CA PRO A 65 -16.47 3.51 -4.04
C PRO A 65 -17.18 4.75 -3.51
N ASN A 66 -18.16 4.51 -2.64
CA ASN A 66 -18.89 5.57 -1.95
C ASN A 66 -18.04 6.28 -0.89
N VAL A 67 -17.18 5.54 -0.20
CA VAL A 67 -16.31 6.05 0.87
C VAL A 67 -14.91 6.21 0.35
N ARG A 68 -14.33 7.39 0.49
CA ARG A 68 -12.98 7.73 0.02
C ARG A 68 -12.10 8.32 1.11
N GLU A 69 -12.70 8.94 2.13
CA GLU A 69 -11.96 9.55 3.23
C GLU A 69 -11.93 8.61 4.43
N TYR A 70 -10.76 8.52 5.05
CA TYR A 70 -10.60 7.82 6.32
C TYR A 70 -9.55 8.47 7.22
N LEU A 71 -9.65 8.19 8.50
CA LEU A 71 -8.60 8.49 9.48
C LEU A 71 -7.62 7.32 9.54
N GLY A 72 -6.35 7.63 9.44
CA GLY A 72 -5.24 6.69 9.60
C GLY A 72 -4.53 6.90 10.94
N PHE A 73 -4.09 5.79 11.54
CA PHE A 73 -3.22 5.74 12.70
C PHE A 73 -2.06 4.81 12.41
N SER A 74 -0.86 5.31 12.62
CA SER A 74 0.34 4.52 12.38
C SER A 74 1.20 4.45 13.62
N VAL A 75 1.80 3.30 13.84
CA VAL A 75 2.82 3.08 14.86
C VAL A 75 3.99 2.39 14.19
N LEU A 76 5.17 2.95 14.38
CA LEU A 76 6.40 2.34 13.91
C LEU A 76 7.41 2.26 15.04
N PHE A 77 7.97 1.08 15.21
CA PHE A 77 9.09 0.81 16.11
C PHE A 77 10.10 -0.12 15.44
N ARG A 78 11.36 0.32 15.40
CA ARG A 78 12.46 -0.40 14.74
C ARG A 78 12.13 -0.72 13.27
N SER A 79 11.97 -2.00 12.94
CA SER A 79 11.76 -2.50 11.59
C SER A 79 10.30 -2.71 11.22
N ILE A 80 9.37 -2.50 12.14
CA ILE A 80 7.94 -2.84 11.95
C ILE A 80 7.10 -1.57 11.99
N GLU A 81 6.30 -1.37 10.96
CA GLU A 81 5.27 -0.35 10.87
C GLU A 81 3.91 -1.00 10.73
N ILE A 82 2.93 -0.48 11.44
CA ILE A 82 1.53 -0.88 11.36
C ILE A 82 0.69 0.36 11.13
N ASP A 83 0.00 0.40 10.01
CA ASP A 83 -0.95 1.44 9.65
C ASP A 83 -2.36 0.87 9.71
N TYR A 84 -3.23 1.54 10.44
CA TYR A 84 -4.64 1.20 10.58
C TYR A 84 -5.50 2.37 10.10
N GLY A 85 -6.45 2.10 9.21
CA GLY A 85 -7.35 3.10 8.66
C GLY A 85 -8.81 2.69 8.77
N PHE A 86 -9.66 3.62 9.16
CA PHE A 86 -11.10 3.45 9.17
C PHE A 86 -11.82 4.74 8.79
N SER A 87 -13.01 4.60 8.22
CA SER A 87 -13.83 5.73 7.81
C SER A 87 -14.88 6.04 8.86
N PRO A 88 -14.75 7.18 9.61
CA PRO A 88 -15.72 7.58 10.60
C PRO A 88 -17.02 8.06 9.93
N LYS A 89 -18.17 7.73 10.54
CA LYS A 89 -19.49 8.14 10.03
C LYS A 89 -19.74 9.66 10.04
N PHE A 90 -18.91 10.44 10.74
CA PHE A 90 -19.07 11.89 10.82
C PHE A 90 -18.50 12.66 9.61
N PHE A 91 -17.70 12.02 8.74
CA PHE A 91 -17.33 12.64 7.47
C PHE A 91 -18.56 12.78 6.57
N ASN A 92 -18.73 13.95 5.96
CA ASN A 92 -19.89 14.23 5.11
C ASN A 92 -20.00 13.24 3.94
N ALA A 93 -18.87 12.87 3.33
CA ALA A 93 -18.81 11.87 2.26
C ALA A 93 -19.31 10.49 2.70
N ASN A 94 -19.35 10.21 4.01
CA ASN A 94 -19.77 8.93 4.56
C ASN A 94 -21.22 8.92 5.03
N LYS A 95 -21.87 10.10 5.14
CA LYS A 95 -23.24 10.23 5.72
C LYS A 95 -24.33 9.83 4.74
N ASP A 96 -24.14 10.09 3.46
CA ASP A 96 -25.15 9.85 2.42
C ASP A 96 -25.17 8.39 1.95
N ASN A 97 -24.33 7.54 2.53
CA ASN A 97 -24.10 6.18 2.11
C ASN A 97 -24.40 5.20 3.24
N ASP A 98 -25.68 4.88 3.44
CA ASP A 98 -26.12 3.85 4.36
C ASP A 98 -25.33 2.55 4.11
N ASN A 99 -24.65 2.04 5.15
CA ASN A 99 -23.84 0.82 5.14
C ASN A 99 -22.54 0.83 4.36
N SER A 100 -22.08 1.95 3.79
CA SER A 100 -20.74 2.02 3.18
C SER A 100 -19.66 2.01 4.26
N ARG A 101 -18.59 1.22 4.03
CA ARG A 101 -17.49 1.05 4.99
C ARG A 101 -16.18 0.92 4.24
N LEU A 102 -15.14 1.49 4.84
CA LEU A 102 -13.76 1.31 4.42
C LEU A 102 -12.91 0.96 5.65
N PHE A 103 -12.18 -0.13 5.55
CA PHE A 103 -11.20 -0.57 6.51
C PHE A 103 -9.90 -0.88 5.77
N ASN A 104 -8.79 -0.41 6.30
CA ASN A 104 -7.46 -0.64 5.76
C ASN A 104 -6.50 -1.02 6.89
N LEU A 105 -5.72 -2.06 6.68
CA LEU A 105 -4.60 -2.45 7.54
C LEU A 105 -3.38 -2.68 6.64
N ASN A 106 -2.31 -1.96 6.91
CA ASN A 106 -1.03 -2.13 6.24
C ASN A 106 0.05 -2.45 7.28
N ILE A 107 0.83 -3.48 7.02
CA ILE A 107 2.00 -3.84 7.82
C ILE A 107 3.20 -3.76 6.91
N ARG A 108 4.23 -3.04 7.34
CA ARG A 108 5.50 -2.93 6.61
C ARG A 108 6.66 -3.32 7.51
N THR A 109 7.55 -4.12 6.97
CA THR A 109 8.72 -4.61 7.68
C THR A 109 9.97 -4.35 6.86
N PHE A 110 11.03 -3.88 7.52
CA PHE A 110 12.33 -3.64 6.92
C PHE A 110 13.37 -4.55 7.57
N LEU A 111 14.01 -5.38 6.76
CA LEU A 111 15.05 -6.33 7.18
C LEU A 111 16.30 -6.05 6.35
N GLY A 112 17.19 -5.18 6.87
CA GLY A 112 18.29 -4.63 6.09
C GLY A 112 17.77 -3.86 4.87
N GLN A 113 18.18 -4.27 3.67
CA GLN A 113 17.74 -3.68 2.40
C GLN A 113 16.42 -4.28 1.85
N TRP A 114 15.88 -5.31 2.51
CA TRP A 114 14.60 -5.90 2.14
C TRP A 114 13.44 -5.15 2.79
N MET A 115 12.42 -4.88 1.98
CA MET A 115 11.14 -4.33 2.44
C MET A 115 10.03 -5.31 2.10
N GLN A 116 9.23 -5.68 3.09
CA GLN A 116 8.06 -6.53 2.95
C GLN A 116 6.83 -5.74 3.37
N THR A 117 5.79 -5.71 2.52
CA THR A 117 4.47 -5.17 2.88
C THR A 117 3.42 -6.27 2.94
N ILE A 118 2.42 -6.08 3.78
CA ILE A 118 1.19 -6.86 3.83
C ILE A 118 0.05 -5.86 3.93
N ASP A 119 -0.86 -5.91 2.96
CA ASP A 119 -1.98 -4.99 2.83
C ASP A 119 -3.29 -5.76 2.94
N LEU A 120 -4.24 -5.21 3.68
CA LEU A 120 -5.60 -5.71 3.78
C LEU A 120 -6.57 -4.55 3.61
N TYR A 121 -7.42 -4.64 2.60
CA TYR A 121 -8.48 -3.68 2.31
C TYR A 121 -9.83 -4.39 2.37
N ASN A 122 -10.78 -3.79 3.06
CA ASN A 122 -12.16 -4.25 3.08
C ASN A 122 -13.07 -3.06 2.83
N GLN A 123 -13.74 -3.07 1.71
CA GLN A 123 -14.60 -1.98 1.27
C GLN A 123 -15.99 -2.48 0.94
N LYS A 124 -17.01 -1.74 1.38
CA LYS A 124 -18.42 -1.96 1.07
C LYS A 124 -19.04 -0.67 0.60
N GLY A 125 -19.92 -0.79 -0.40
CA GLY A 125 -20.68 0.32 -0.96
C GLY A 125 -19.95 1.00 -2.11
N PHE A 126 -20.52 0.87 -3.28
CA PHE A 126 -20.06 1.46 -4.52
C PHE A 126 -21.22 2.19 -5.20
N TYR A 127 -20.92 2.96 -6.21
CA TYR A 127 -21.90 3.48 -7.14
C TYR A 127 -21.39 3.32 -8.57
N PHE A 128 -22.33 3.13 -9.43
CA PHE A 128 -22.12 3.11 -10.87
C PHE A 128 -22.50 4.46 -11.45
N SER A 129 -21.71 4.98 -12.36
CA SER A 129 -21.98 6.22 -13.07
C SER A 129 -22.00 5.96 -14.58
N SER A 130 -23.13 6.27 -15.24
CA SER A 130 -23.28 6.25 -16.69
C SER A 130 -24.20 7.38 -17.10
N ASN A 131 -23.82 8.14 -18.13
CA ASN A 131 -24.63 9.22 -18.72
C ASN A 131 -25.26 10.19 -17.69
N ASN A 132 -24.49 10.68 -16.71
CA ASN A 132 -24.92 11.53 -15.60
C ASN A 132 -25.93 10.92 -14.63
N GLN A 133 -26.23 9.65 -14.74
CA GLN A 133 -27.04 8.91 -13.76
C GLN A 133 -26.13 8.16 -12.80
N ARG A 134 -26.45 8.26 -11.51
CA ARG A 134 -25.74 7.55 -10.44
C ARG A 134 -26.66 6.50 -9.84
N VAL A 135 -26.24 5.26 -9.89
CA VAL A 135 -26.91 4.13 -9.25
C VAL A 135 -26.08 3.64 -8.08
N ASN A 136 -26.62 3.67 -6.88
CA ASN A 136 -25.93 3.22 -5.68
C ASN A 136 -25.99 1.70 -5.57
N LEU A 137 -24.83 1.09 -5.37
CA LEU A 137 -24.63 -0.37 -5.24
C LEU A 137 -24.15 -0.69 -3.82
N SER A 138 -25.04 -0.51 -2.84
CA SER A 138 -24.72 -0.72 -1.41
C SER A 138 -24.39 -2.18 -1.08
N GLY A 139 -24.80 -3.14 -1.92
CA GLY A 139 -24.53 -4.56 -1.79
C GLY A 139 -23.16 -4.99 -2.30
N VAL A 140 -22.45 -4.14 -3.05
CA VAL A 140 -21.10 -4.48 -3.55
C VAL A 140 -20.08 -4.39 -2.44
N LYS A 141 -19.29 -5.46 -2.29
CA LYS A 141 -18.18 -5.56 -1.34
C LYS A 141 -16.92 -6.04 -2.05
N THR A 142 -15.78 -5.49 -1.67
CA THR A 142 -14.47 -5.98 -2.09
C THR A 142 -13.62 -6.26 -0.85
N PHE A 143 -12.91 -7.37 -0.89
CA PHE A 143 -11.88 -7.73 0.08
C PHE A 143 -10.60 -8.03 -0.67
N LYS A 144 -9.54 -7.25 -0.41
CA LYS A 144 -8.23 -7.40 -1.05
C LYS A 144 -7.19 -7.66 0.03
N ILE A 145 -6.40 -8.72 -0.16
CA ILE A 145 -5.26 -9.04 0.69
C ILE A 145 -4.06 -9.35 -0.20
N GLY A 146 -2.91 -8.85 0.19
CA GLY A 146 -1.68 -9.07 -0.56
C GLY A 146 -0.52 -8.30 0.00
N GLY A 147 0.37 -7.87 -0.86
CA GLY A 147 1.53 -7.08 -0.50
C GLY A 147 2.62 -7.09 -1.54
N SER A 148 3.82 -6.73 -1.11
CA SER A 148 5.00 -6.72 -1.96
C SER A 148 6.25 -7.12 -1.22
N THR A 149 7.19 -7.70 -1.96
CA THR A 149 8.58 -7.91 -1.53
C THR A 149 9.49 -7.08 -2.42
N SER A 150 10.28 -6.20 -1.81
CA SER A 150 11.12 -5.22 -2.53
C SER A 150 12.54 -5.25 -1.99
N TYR A 151 13.52 -4.92 -2.83
CA TYR A 151 14.92 -4.79 -2.44
C TYR A 151 15.45 -3.38 -2.75
N ILE A 152 15.99 -2.71 -1.74
CA ILE A 152 16.53 -1.35 -1.83
C ILE A 152 18.03 -1.45 -2.12
N PHE A 153 18.46 -1.12 -3.36
CA PHE A 153 19.86 -1.32 -3.77
C PHE A 153 20.85 -0.35 -3.12
N ASN A 154 20.43 0.89 -2.90
CA ASN A 154 21.32 1.92 -2.35
C ASN A 154 21.15 2.04 -0.84
N LYS A 155 22.18 1.66 -0.07
CA LYS A 155 22.20 1.78 1.41
C LYS A 155 22.16 3.23 1.91
N ASN A 156 22.47 4.21 1.07
CA ASN A 156 22.42 5.63 1.39
C ASN A 156 21.01 6.22 1.18
N PHE A 157 20.07 5.45 0.64
CA PHE A 157 18.69 5.85 0.44
C PHE A 157 17.81 5.26 1.53
N SER A 158 17.02 6.09 2.21
CA SER A 158 16.03 5.63 3.18
C SER A 158 14.62 5.66 2.60
N PHE A 159 14.02 4.48 2.41
CA PHE A 159 12.60 4.38 2.08
C PHE A 159 11.72 4.77 3.29
N ARG A 160 12.19 4.58 4.52
CA ARG A 160 11.49 4.97 5.75
C ARG A 160 11.39 6.49 5.89
N ALA A 161 12.35 7.25 5.36
CA ALA A 161 12.30 8.70 5.33
C ALA A 161 11.13 9.24 4.49
N ILE A 162 10.67 8.51 3.47
CA ILE A 162 9.51 8.88 2.65
C ILE A 162 8.23 8.96 3.49
N GLY A 163 8.07 8.08 4.48
CA GLY A 163 6.97 8.11 5.45
C GLY A 163 7.25 8.97 6.68
N PHE A 164 8.42 9.61 6.77
CA PHE A 164 8.90 10.40 7.93
C PHE A 164 8.82 9.62 9.25
N GLN A 165 9.15 8.35 9.21
CA GLN A 165 8.93 7.43 10.30
C GLN A 165 10.06 7.45 11.35
N ASN A 166 10.89 6.42 11.37
CA ASN A 166 12.00 6.30 12.33
C ASN A 166 13.38 6.51 11.71
N GLU A 167 13.42 7.00 10.47
CA GLU A 167 14.63 7.43 9.77
C GLU A 167 14.43 8.80 9.14
N TRP A 168 15.53 9.48 8.92
CA TRP A 168 15.57 10.76 8.23
C TRP A 168 16.70 10.78 7.21
N GLN A 169 16.41 11.20 5.99
CA GLN A 169 17.42 11.41 4.96
C GLN A 169 18.11 12.75 5.19
N THR A 170 19.41 12.74 5.43
CA THR A 170 20.24 13.92 5.71
C THR A 170 20.94 14.48 4.47
N LYS A 171 21.24 13.63 3.50
CA LYS A 171 21.78 13.98 2.18
C LYS A 171 20.92 13.36 1.09
N SER A 172 20.74 14.08 -0.01
CA SER A 172 19.95 13.59 -1.13
C SER A 172 20.52 12.29 -1.69
N ALA A 173 19.65 11.32 -1.91
CA ALA A 173 20.00 10.02 -2.46
C ALA A 173 18.79 9.39 -3.15
N GLY A 174 19.05 8.51 -4.11
CA GLY A 174 18.03 7.70 -4.77
C GLY A 174 18.41 6.23 -4.78
N SER A 175 17.42 5.37 -5.04
CA SER A 175 17.63 3.94 -5.16
C SER A 175 16.76 3.33 -6.21
N PHE A 176 17.32 2.36 -6.92
CA PHE A 176 16.57 1.35 -7.64
C PHE A 176 15.97 0.38 -6.63
N VAL A 177 14.67 0.06 -6.79
CA VAL A 177 13.89 -0.76 -5.86
C VAL A 177 13.01 -1.73 -6.65
N PRO A 178 13.56 -2.84 -7.17
CA PRO A 178 12.74 -3.88 -7.80
C PRO A 178 11.80 -4.50 -6.78
N SER A 179 10.60 -4.83 -7.24
CA SER A 179 9.52 -5.34 -6.39
C SER A 179 8.76 -6.47 -7.07
N ILE A 180 8.29 -7.41 -6.26
CA ILE A 180 7.29 -8.40 -6.65
C ILE A 180 6.04 -8.07 -5.86
N TYR A 181 4.91 -7.90 -6.56
CA TYR A 181 3.60 -7.64 -5.99
C TYR A 181 2.73 -8.88 -6.13
N TYR A 182 1.87 -9.13 -5.14
CA TYR A 182 0.93 -10.25 -5.14
C TYR A 182 -0.30 -9.88 -4.36
N TYR A 183 -1.49 -9.95 -5.00
CA TYR A 183 -2.77 -9.63 -4.39
C TYR A 183 -3.81 -10.68 -4.72
N TYR A 184 -4.69 -10.92 -3.77
CA TYR A 184 -5.90 -11.69 -3.94
C TYR A 184 -7.10 -10.81 -3.59
N THR A 185 -8.01 -10.65 -4.54
CA THR A 185 -9.22 -9.83 -4.41
C THR A 185 -10.43 -10.71 -4.50
N LYS A 186 -11.38 -10.54 -3.57
CA LYS A 186 -12.72 -11.10 -3.63
C LYS A 186 -13.71 -9.99 -3.91
N TYR A 187 -14.61 -10.25 -4.81
CA TYR A 187 -15.76 -9.41 -5.12
C TYR A 187 -17.02 -10.14 -4.69
N HIS A 188 -17.96 -9.41 -4.12
CA HIS A 188 -19.27 -9.93 -3.76
C HIS A 188 -20.31 -8.88 -4.12
N LEU A 189 -21.18 -9.20 -5.05
CA LEU A 189 -22.30 -8.40 -5.50
C LEU A 189 -23.59 -9.02 -4.93
N THR A 190 -24.25 -8.26 -4.05
CA THR A 190 -25.58 -8.62 -3.54
C THR A 190 -26.55 -7.52 -3.96
N LEU A 191 -27.48 -7.85 -4.85
CA LEU A 191 -28.61 -7.03 -5.27
C LEU A 191 -29.85 -7.90 -5.13
N GLU A 192 -31.04 -7.35 -4.94
CA GLU A 192 -32.31 -8.05 -4.68
C GLU A 192 -32.33 -9.57 -4.95
N ASP A 193 -32.23 -9.98 -6.21
CA ASP A 193 -32.25 -11.38 -6.64
C ASP A 193 -30.88 -11.90 -7.13
N ILE A 194 -29.79 -11.11 -6.96
CA ILE A 194 -28.44 -11.45 -7.44
C ILE A 194 -27.51 -11.59 -6.24
N ASP A 195 -26.87 -12.76 -6.09
CA ASP A 195 -25.77 -12.99 -5.12
C ASP A 195 -24.60 -13.64 -5.85
N GLU A 196 -23.74 -12.81 -6.45
CA GLU A 196 -22.60 -13.25 -7.23
C GLU A 196 -21.29 -13.01 -6.51
N LYS A 197 -20.38 -13.96 -6.68
CA LYS A 197 -19.03 -13.92 -6.10
C LYS A 197 -18.02 -14.18 -7.18
N ALA A 198 -17.02 -13.31 -7.22
CA ALA A 198 -15.89 -13.41 -8.11
C ALA A 198 -14.59 -13.25 -7.33
N SER A 199 -13.48 -13.64 -7.94
CA SER A 199 -12.16 -13.42 -7.36
C SER A 199 -11.12 -13.14 -8.43
N SER A 200 -10.04 -12.47 -8.02
CA SER A 200 -8.90 -12.18 -8.86
C SER A 200 -7.62 -12.44 -8.07
N PHE A 201 -6.63 -13.01 -8.73
CA PHE A 201 -5.27 -13.15 -8.22
C PHE A 201 -4.30 -12.45 -9.16
N ASP A 202 -3.56 -11.51 -8.62
CA ASP A 202 -2.58 -10.70 -9.31
C ASP A 202 -1.18 -11.06 -8.84
N ILE A 203 -0.25 -11.21 -9.77
CA ILE A 203 1.19 -11.26 -9.49
C ILE A 203 1.91 -10.44 -10.53
N ALA A 204 2.75 -9.49 -10.10
CA ALA A 204 3.51 -8.65 -10.99
C ALA A 204 4.93 -8.43 -10.46
N VAL A 205 5.86 -8.21 -11.36
CA VAL A 205 7.24 -7.84 -11.06
C VAL A 205 7.61 -6.60 -11.86
N GLY A 206 8.30 -5.67 -11.22
CA GLY A 206 8.73 -4.46 -11.90
C GLY A 206 9.78 -3.68 -11.15
N PRO A 207 10.58 -2.88 -11.89
CA PRO A 207 11.48 -1.90 -11.35
C PRO A 207 10.74 -0.69 -10.81
N SER A 208 11.29 -0.12 -9.74
CA SER A 208 10.95 1.22 -9.27
C SER A 208 12.23 2.01 -9.07
N TYR A 209 12.12 3.33 -9.19
CA TYR A 209 13.18 4.24 -8.78
C TYR A 209 12.59 5.33 -7.89
N TYR A 210 13.24 5.57 -6.76
CA TYR A 210 12.87 6.61 -5.81
C TYR A 210 14.05 7.54 -5.57
N TYR A 211 13.77 8.82 -5.38
CA TYR A 211 14.79 9.81 -5.04
C TYR A 211 14.30 10.75 -3.94
N ASN A 212 15.11 10.90 -2.90
CA ASN A 212 14.89 11.81 -1.78
C ASN A 212 15.74 13.06 -1.97
N PHE A 213 15.09 14.20 -2.15
CA PHE A 213 15.73 15.53 -2.23
C PHE A 213 15.71 16.15 -0.82
N CYS A 214 16.86 16.29 -0.18
CA CYS A 214 17.00 17.03 1.07
C CYS A 214 17.04 18.52 0.75
N LEU A 215 15.90 19.20 0.83
CA LEU A 215 15.79 20.62 0.51
C LEU A 215 16.45 21.48 1.58
N THR A 216 16.28 21.11 2.83
CA THR A 216 16.93 21.73 4.00
C THR A 216 17.19 20.65 5.06
N LYS A 217 17.74 21.05 6.19
CA LYS A 217 17.96 20.15 7.35
C LYS A 217 16.66 19.45 7.81
N ASN A 218 15.51 20.10 7.63
CA ASN A 218 14.21 19.64 8.16
C ASN A 218 13.16 19.37 7.07
N PHE A 219 13.42 19.71 5.80
CA PHE A 219 12.47 19.51 4.70
C PHE A 219 12.97 18.52 3.67
N LEU A 220 12.12 17.55 3.37
CA LEU A 220 12.33 16.53 2.35
C LEU A 220 11.27 16.64 1.27
N PHE A 221 11.69 16.49 0.02
CA PHE A 221 10.84 16.17 -1.11
C PHE A 221 11.27 14.82 -1.67
N SER A 222 10.32 13.92 -1.94
CA SER A 222 10.62 12.63 -2.53
C SER A 222 9.75 12.38 -3.76
N LEU A 223 10.36 11.81 -4.78
CA LEU A 223 9.67 11.32 -5.98
C LEU A 223 9.99 9.85 -6.20
N GLY A 224 9.02 9.12 -6.73
CA GLY A 224 9.19 7.74 -7.13
C GLY A 224 8.28 7.36 -8.27
N ALA A 225 8.74 6.42 -9.09
CA ALA A 225 7.96 5.82 -10.16
C ALA A 225 8.22 4.32 -10.22
N HIS A 226 7.20 3.57 -10.64
CA HIS A 226 7.22 2.13 -10.83
C HIS A 226 6.57 1.77 -12.16
N ALA A 227 7.09 0.75 -12.81
CA ALA A 227 6.47 0.10 -13.96
C ALA A 227 6.67 -1.40 -13.84
N GLY A 228 5.60 -2.17 -13.95
CA GLY A 228 5.60 -3.61 -13.78
C GLY A 228 4.77 -4.33 -14.83
N VAL A 229 5.04 -5.62 -14.95
CA VAL A 229 4.28 -6.55 -15.77
C VAL A 229 4.07 -7.85 -15.00
N GLY A 230 2.93 -8.46 -15.20
CA GLY A 230 2.57 -9.67 -14.48
C GLY A 230 1.42 -10.43 -15.11
N LEU A 231 0.76 -11.21 -14.29
CA LEU A 231 -0.40 -12.00 -14.66
C LEU A 231 -1.55 -11.73 -13.69
N ASN A 232 -2.73 -11.63 -14.25
CA ASN A 232 -3.99 -11.66 -13.53
C ASN A 232 -4.71 -12.97 -13.85
N HIS A 233 -5.25 -13.62 -12.84
CA HIS A 233 -6.17 -14.75 -12.97
C HIS A 233 -7.48 -14.39 -12.30
N SER A 234 -8.52 -14.19 -13.11
CA SER A 234 -9.89 -13.86 -12.69
C SER A 234 -10.78 -15.08 -12.76
N SER A 235 -11.62 -15.27 -11.74
CA SER A 235 -12.62 -16.33 -11.69
C SER A 235 -13.99 -15.71 -11.47
N ASN A 236 -14.94 -16.06 -12.34
CA ASN A 236 -16.34 -15.59 -12.34
C ASN A 236 -16.51 -14.06 -12.42
N LEU A 237 -15.54 -13.34 -13.00
CA LEU A 237 -15.65 -11.90 -13.29
C LEU A 237 -16.22 -11.60 -14.68
N GLY A 238 -16.24 -12.60 -15.56
CA GLY A 238 -16.77 -12.56 -16.90
C GLY A 238 -17.36 -13.92 -17.25
N GLU A 239 -17.11 -14.43 -18.45
CA GLU A 239 -17.64 -15.71 -18.95
C GLU A 239 -16.94 -16.97 -18.38
N GLY A 240 -16.35 -16.87 -17.18
CA GLY A 240 -15.63 -17.97 -16.52
C GLY A 240 -14.26 -17.58 -16.02
N ASP A 241 -13.35 -18.57 -15.93
CA ASP A 241 -11.98 -18.33 -15.48
C ASP A 241 -11.13 -17.82 -16.64
N PHE A 242 -10.41 -16.72 -16.42
CA PHE A 242 -9.57 -16.07 -17.42
C PHE A 242 -8.22 -15.67 -16.87
N THR A 243 -7.16 -15.87 -17.65
CA THR A 243 -5.81 -15.43 -17.30
C THR A 243 -5.30 -14.46 -18.36
N SER A 244 -4.83 -13.32 -17.92
CA SER A 244 -4.33 -12.25 -18.79
C SER A 244 -3.03 -11.65 -18.31
N ILE A 245 -2.39 -10.87 -19.17
CA ILE A 245 -1.27 -10.01 -18.77
C ILE A 245 -1.81 -8.86 -17.92
N LEU A 246 -1.10 -8.57 -16.83
CA LEU A 246 -1.32 -7.44 -15.95
C LEU A 246 -0.21 -6.41 -16.18
N TYR A 247 -0.59 -5.17 -16.43
CA TYR A 247 0.30 -4.01 -16.41
C TYR A 247 0.09 -3.22 -15.12
N ASP A 248 1.19 -2.82 -14.49
CA ASP A 248 1.20 -2.08 -13.21
C ASP A 248 2.10 -0.86 -13.35
N PHE A 249 1.53 0.32 -13.14
CA PHE A 249 2.26 1.59 -13.11
C PHE A 249 1.92 2.34 -11.83
N SER A 250 2.92 2.95 -11.21
CA SER A 250 2.63 3.86 -10.11
C SER A 250 3.60 5.04 -10.05
N GLY A 251 3.09 6.15 -9.49
CA GLY A 251 3.86 7.35 -9.23
C GLY A 251 3.62 7.85 -7.81
N ARG A 252 4.67 8.28 -7.13
CA ARG A 252 4.61 8.80 -5.76
C ARG A 252 5.33 10.13 -5.66
N ALA A 253 4.73 11.07 -4.93
CA ALA A 253 5.34 12.33 -4.51
C ALA A 253 5.07 12.58 -3.03
N VAL A 254 6.10 12.95 -2.29
CA VAL A 254 6.00 13.22 -0.85
C VAL A 254 6.74 14.50 -0.51
N VAL A 255 6.16 15.33 0.32
CA VAL A 255 6.81 16.51 0.89
C VAL A 255 6.50 16.57 2.37
N GLY A 256 7.49 16.95 3.18
CA GLY A 256 7.20 17.11 4.59
C GLY A 256 8.38 17.66 5.39
N TYR A 257 8.03 17.99 6.61
CA TYR A 257 8.90 18.51 7.66
C TYR A 257 9.21 17.41 8.66
N ASN A 258 10.45 17.34 9.12
CA ASN A 258 10.89 16.42 10.15
C ASN A 258 11.86 17.08 11.15
N SER A 259 11.67 16.77 12.42
CA SER A 259 12.57 17.10 13.52
C SER A 259 12.80 15.86 14.39
N ASP A 260 13.54 15.98 15.47
CA ASP A 260 13.81 14.84 16.38
C ASP A 260 12.55 14.26 17.03
N THR A 261 11.50 15.05 17.18
CA THR A 261 10.29 14.68 17.91
C THR A 261 9.01 14.79 17.07
N PHE A 262 8.92 15.79 16.22
CA PHE A 262 7.72 16.11 15.43
C PHE A 262 7.99 15.97 13.95
N PHE A 263 7.00 15.43 13.21
CA PHE A 263 7.01 15.37 11.76
C PHE A 263 5.60 15.58 11.19
N ALA A 264 5.52 16.16 10.01
CA ALA A 264 4.26 16.38 9.30
C ALA A 264 4.52 16.43 7.80
N GLY A 265 3.53 16.06 6.99
CA GLY A 265 3.70 16.09 5.55
C GLY A 265 2.48 15.70 4.75
N ILE A 266 2.71 15.64 3.45
CA ILE A 266 1.74 15.24 2.43
C ILE A 266 2.38 14.12 1.62
N ASN A 267 1.64 13.03 1.45
CA ASN A 267 2.02 11.90 0.61
C ASN A 267 0.93 11.71 -0.47
N SER A 268 1.34 11.72 -1.71
CA SER A 268 0.47 11.45 -2.85
C SER A 268 1.01 10.26 -3.64
N ASN A 269 0.13 9.34 -4.00
CA ASN A 269 0.44 8.20 -4.83
C ASN A 269 -0.71 7.93 -5.80
N ILE A 270 -0.37 7.45 -6.98
CA ILE A 270 -1.35 6.92 -7.95
C ILE A 270 -0.87 5.56 -8.41
N ILE A 271 -1.78 4.58 -8.43
CA ILE A 271 -1.54 3.24 -8.96
C ILE A 271 -2.53 3.02 -10.10
N LEU A 272 -2.03 2.53 -11.22
CA LEU A 272 -2.78 2.19 -12.41
C LEU A 272 -2.52 0.72 -12.72
N LEU A 273 -3.58 -0.09 -12.74
CA LEU A 273 -3.51 -1.51 -13.12
C LEU A 273 -4.41 -1.71 -14.34
N GLU A 274 -3.92 -2.44 -15.32
CA GLU A 274 -4.68 -2.80 -16.52
C GLU A 274 -4.56 -4.30 -16.78
N HIS A 275 -5.68 -4.98 -16.95
CA HIS A 275 -5.73 -6.39 -17.32
C HIS A 275 -7.07 -6.72 -18.02
N LYS A 276 -7.11 -7.86 -18.70
CA LYS A 276 -8.36 -8.38 -19.27
C LYS A 276 -9.05 -9.28 -18.26
N ILE A 277 -10.38 -9.22 -18.19
CA ILE A 277 -11.22 -10.12 -17.40
C ILE A 277 -11.88 -11.21 -18.25
N ASP A 278 -11.97 -10.99 -19.56
CA ASP A 278 -12.36 -11.95 -20.59
C ASP A 278 -11.75 -11.58 -21.95
N ALA A 279 -12.15 -12.25 -23.03
CA ALA A 279 -11.60 -12.04 -24.37
C ALA A 279 -11.84 -10.61 -24.92
N SER A 280 -12.93 -9.96 -24.51
CA SER A 280 -13.43 -8.68 -25.05
C SER A 280 -13.43 -7.54 -24.03
N THR A 281 -13.22 -7.83 -22.74
CA THR A 281 -13.38 -6.87 -21.66
C THR A 281 -12.05 -6.58 -20.99
N VAL A 282 -11.69 -5.30 -20.95
CA VAL A 282 -10.53 -4.76 -20.22
C VAL A 282 -10.99 -4.08 -18.95
N GLN A 283 -10.34 -4.38 -17.85
CA GLN A 283 -10.51 -3.70 -16.58
C GLN A 283 -9.30 -2.81 -16.29
N ASP A 284 -9.57 -1.53 -16.02
CA ASP A 284 -8.59 -0.55 -15.57
C ASP A 284 -8.90 -0.18 -14.11
N ASP A 285 -7.95 -0.43 -13.22
CA ASP A 285 -8.04 0.00 -11.84
C ASP A 285 -7.23 1.28 -11.64
N THR A 286 -7.86 2.32 -11.11
CA THR A 286 -7.17 3.55 -10.74
C THR A 286 -7.32 3.79 -9.25
N ILE A 287 -6.18 3.82 -8.55
CA ILE A 287 -6.11 3.98 -7.10
C ILE A 287 -5.32 5.25 -6.76
N PRO A 288 -5.96 6.44 -6.77
CA PRO A 288 -5.35 7.64 -6.25
C PRO A 288 -5.30 7.59 -4.72
N PHE A 289 -4.26 8.16 -4.16
CA PHE A 289 -4.04 8.24 -2.72
C PHE A 289 -3.46 9.62 -2.40
N LEU A 290 -4.08 10.32 -1.46
CA LEU A 290 -3.61 11.58 -0.90
C LEU A 290 -3.72 11.51 0.62
N GLU A 291 -2.62 11.72 1.31
CA GLU A 291 -2.52 11.68 2.76
C GLU A 291 -1.93 12.98 3.30
N PHE A 292 -2.61 13.58 4.27
CA PHE A 292 -2.08 14.62 5.14
C PHE A 292 -1.81 13.99 6.50
N TYR A 293 -0.61 14.12 7.04
CA TYR A 293 -0.27 13.50 8.31
C TYR A 293 0.51 14.42 9.23
N ILE A 294 0.34 14.17 10.51
CA ILE A 294 1.17 14.69 11.60
C ILE A 294 1.61 13.53 12.48
N GLY A 295 2.81 13.60 12.98
CA GLY A 295 3.36 12.54 13.80
C GLY A 295 4.28 13.04 14.89
N TYR A 296 4.46 12.19 15.89
CA TYR A 296 5.29 12.47 17.05
C TYR A 296 6.12 11.24 17.43
N ARG A 297 7.36 11.46 17.86
CA ARG A 297 8.28 10.44 18.36
C ARG A 297 8.48 10.58 19.85
N PHE A 298 8.23 9.51 20.57
CA PHE A 298 8.49 9.42 22.02
C PHE A 298 9.46 8.26 22.30
N ASN A 299 10.10 8.31 23.48
CA ASN A 299 11.05 7.29 23.87
C ASN A 299 10.36 5.95 24.06
N ALA A 300 10.90 4.90 23.47
CA ALA A 300 10.40 3.55 23.65
C ALA A 300 10.66 3.02 25.07
N PRO A 301 9.75 2.20 25.63
CA PRO A 301 9.99 1.52 26.90
C PRO A 301 11.27 0.66 26.83
N LYS A 302 12.07 0.66 27.89
CA LYS A 302 13.33 -0.11 27.95
C LYS A 302 13.15 -1.60 27.65
N LYS A 303 11.99 -2.18 28.04
CA LYS A 303 11.65 -3.57 27.75
C LYS A 303 11.51 -3.83 26.24
N TRP A 304 10.93 -2.89 25.49
CA TRP A 304 10.77 -3.01 24.04
C TRP A 304 12.11 -2.84 23.31
N ILE A 305 12.94 -1.90 23.77
CA ILE A 305 14.29 -1.71 23.23
C ILE A 305 15.08 -3.02 23.39
N LYS A 306 15.11 -3.60 24.60
CA LYS A 306 15.80 -4.86 24.85
C LYS A 306 15.29 -6.01 23.99
N LEU A 307 13.96 -6.16 23.85
CA LEU A 307 13.36 -7.20 23.01
C LEU A 307 13.80 -7.05 21.54
N ALA A 308 13.82 -5.82 21.02
CA ALA A 308 14.24 -5.55 19.66
C ALA A 308 15.75 -5.78 19.46
N ASP A 309 16.58 -5.41 20.44
CA ASP A 309 18.02 -5.66 20.40
C ASP A 309 18.34 -7.15 20.45
N ASP A 310 17.64 -7.92 21.30
CA ASP A 310 17.78 -9.38 21.37
C ASP A 310 17.34 -10.05 20.06
N PHE A 311 16.26 -9.56 19.43
CA PHE A 311 15.81 -10.03 18.13
C PHE A 311 16.84 -9.75 17.04
N ASN A 312 17.33 -8.51 16.94
CA ASN A 312 18.32 -8.14 15.95
C ASN A 312 19.60 -8.96 16.10
N LYS A 313 20.09 -9.14 17.35
CA LYS A 313 21.25 -9.97 17.64
C LYS A 313 21.05 -11.44 17.23
N LYS A 314 19.85 -11.98 17.45
CA LYS A 314 19.53 -13.37 17.10
C LYS A 314 19.51 -13.62 15.60
N TYR A 315 19.05 -12.64 14.81
CA TYR A 315 18.85 -12.77 13.37
C TYR A 315 19.88 -11.99 12.52
N GLY A 316 20.87 -11.33 13.17
CA GLY A 316 21.95 -10.61 12.49
C GLY A 316 21.45 -9.34 11.75
N LEU A 317 20.48 -8.62 12.34
CA LEU A 317 19.85 -7.43 11.77
C LEU A 317 20.39 -6.14 12.39
#